data_61bef2b0606a36d411b2fcb45f10159f
#
_entry.id   61bef2b0606a36d411b2fcb45f10159f
#
_cell.length_a   1.000
_cell.length_b   1.000
_cell.length_c   1.000
_cell.angle_alpha   90.00
_cell.angle_beta   90.00
_cell.angle_gamma   90.00
#
_symmetry.space_group_name_H-M   'P 1'
#
loop_
_entity.id
_entity.type
_entity.pdbx_description
1 polymer ?
#
loop_
_entity_poly.entity_id
_entity_poly.type
_entity_poly.pdbx_seq_one_letter_code
_entity_poly.pdbx_strand_id
1 'polypeptide(L)' 'VIAQACVPVFPDDTEESLSHRILSYEHRILPQTIKWMVEGRVKVNGRRVIVEGAQYGTLPFNPNVEDF' A
#
# COMPACT_ATOMS: atom_id res chain seq x y z
N VAL A 1 -5.84 -3.34 8.92
CA VAL A 1 -5.07 -2.68 7.84
C VAL A 1 -3.79 -3.45 7.60
N ILE A 2 -3.59 -3.90 6.36
CA ILE A 2 -2.37 -4.63 5.96
C ILE A 2 -1.33 -3.66 5.43
N ALA A 3 -1.76 -2.69 4.63
CA ALA A 3 -0.87 -1.70 4.01
C ALA A 3 -1.59 -0.38 3.80
N GLN A 4 -0.82 0.67 3.66
CA GLN A 4 -1.32 2.03 3.43
C GLN A 4 -0.51 2.72 2.36
N ALA A 5 -1.14 3.68 1.67
CA ALA A 5 -0.46 4.54 0.72
C ALA A 5 -0.81 6.00 1.01
N CYS A 6 0.21 6.85 0.96
CA CYS A 6 0.04 8.30 1.05
C CYS A 6 0.08 8.87 -0.35
N VAL A 7 -1.03 9.48 -0.78
CA VAL A 7 -1.17 10.04 -2.12
C VAL A 7 -1.00 11.55 -2.04
N PRO A 8 -0.03 12.14 -2.76
CA PRO A 8 0.14 13.60 -2.74
C PRO A 8 -1.04 14.30 -3.39
N VAL A 9 -1.42 15.44 -2.80
CA VAL A 9 -2.47 16.32 -3.32
C VAL A 9 -1.84 17.67 -3.62
N PHE A 10 -2.01 18.15 -4.84
CA PHE A 10 -1.44 19.44 -5.27
C PHE A 10 -2.52 20.50 -5.33
N PRO A 11 -2.16 21.80 -5.15
CA PRO A 11 -3.16 22.88 -5.13
C PRO A 11 -3.99 23.01 -6.40
N ASP A 12 -3.44 22.59 -7.54
CA ASP A 12 -4.11 22.65 -8.84
C ASP A 12 -4.79 21.35 -9.24
N ASP A 13 -4.87 20.39 -8.31
CA ASP A 13 -5.53 19.12 -8.59
C ASP A 13 -7.02 19.34 -8.81
N THR A 14 -7.53 18.65 -9.82
CA THR A 14 -8.97 18.47 -10.02
C THR A 14 -9.39 17.14 -9.41
N GLU A 15 -10.70 16.93 -9.29
CA GLU A 15 -11.26 15.66 -8.87
C GLU A 15 -10.77 14.53 -9.79
N GLU A 16 -10.72 14.80 -11.09
CA GLU A 16 -10.27 13.82 -12.08
C GLU A 16 -8.79 13.49 -11.94
N SER A 17 -7.90 14.48 -11.83
CA SER A 17 -6.47 14.23 -11.71
C SER A 17 -6.14 13.51 -10.42
N LEU A 18 -6.79 13.84 -9.33
CA LEU A 18 -6.58 13.18 -8.04
C LEU A 18 -7.07 11.75 -8.09
N SER A 19 -8.24 11.50 -8.68
CA SER A 19 -8.78 10.14 -8.84
C SER A 19 -7.84 9.25 -9.63
N HIS A 20 -7.27 9.75 -10.72
CA HIS A 20 -6.29 9.00 -11.52
C HIS A 20 -5.05 8.65 -10.70
N ARG A 21 -4.57 9.58 -9.90
CA ARG A 21 -3.39 9.34 -9.05
C ARG A 21 -3.68 8.28 -7.99
N ILE A 22 -4.85 8.36 -7.35
CA ILE A 22 -5.27 7.36 -6.35
C ILE A 22 -5.33 5.98 -6.98
N LEU A 23 -5.92 5.85 -8.16
CA LEU A 23 -6.02 4.58 -8.88
C LEU A 23 -4.65 4.00 -9.20
N SER A 24 -3.69 4.85 -9.60
CA SER A 24 -2.35 4.36 -9.91
C SER A 24 -1.65 3.77 -8.68
N TYR A 25 -1.89 4.34 -7.49
CA TYR A 25 -1.36 3.81 -6.25
C TYR A 25 -2.07 2.51 -5.85
N GLU A 26 -3.39 2.45 -6.02
CA GLU A 26 -4.14 1.22 -5.75
C GLU A 26 -3.70 0.07 -6.62
N HIS A 27 -3.39 0.32 -7.89
CA HIS A 27 -2.90 -0.71 -8.82
C HIS A 27 -1.55 -1.29 -8.40
N ARG A 28 -0.83 -0.64 -7.51
CA ARG A 28 0.42 -1.16 -6.96
C ARG A 28 0.21 -1.84 -5.61
N ILE A 29 -0.60 -1.24 -4.73
CA ILE A 29 -0.75 -1.75 -3.37
C ILE A 29 -1.65 -2.98 -3.29
N LEU A 30 -2.70 -3.07 -4.11
CA LEU A 30 -3.63 -4.20 -4.07
C LEU A 30 -2.97 -5.51 -4.53
N PRO A 31 -2.31 -5.57 -5.71
CA PRO A 31 -1.61 -6.80 -6.10
C PRO A 31 -0.52 -7.20 -5.11
N GLN A 32 0.20 -6.23 -4.56
CA GLN A 32 1.24 -6.50 -3.57
C GLN A 32 0.65 -7.12 -2.30
N THR A 33 -0.47 -6.59 -1.82
CA THR A 33 -1.14 -7.11 -0.64
C THR A 33 -1.59 -8.56 -0.86
N ILE A 34 -2.19 -8.84 -2.01
CA ILE A 34 -2.61 -10.18 -2.38
C ILE A 34 -1.42 -11.12 -2.43
N LYS A 35 -0.31 -10.69 -3.01
CA LYS A 35 0.91 -11.49 -3.08
C LYS A 35 1.42 -11.86 -1.69
N TRP A 36 1.48 -10.89 -0.77
CA TRP A 36 1.89 -11.15 0.61
C TRP A 36 0.96 -12.17 1.29
N MET A 37 -0.34 -12.09 1.05
CA MET A 37 -1.31 -13.04 1.61
C MET A 37 -1.09 -14.44 1.06
N VAL A 38 -0.90 -14.55 -0.25
CA VAL A 38 -0.64 -15.85 -0.91
C VAL A 38 0.66 -16.47 -0.41
N GLU A 39 1.69 -15.66 -0.15
CA GLU A 39 2.96 -16.12 0.37
C GLU A 39 2.92 -16.48 1.86
N GLY A 40 1.80 -16.23 2.52
CA GLY A 40 1.66 -16.51 3.95
C GLY A 40 2.45 -15.56 4.85
N ARG A 41 2.80 -14.39 4.35
CA ARG A 41 3.60 -13.40 5.10
C ARG A 41 2.77 -12.50 5.99
N VAL A 42 1.45 -12.48 5.79
CA VAL A 42 0.55 -11.65 6.61
C VAL A 42 0.22 -12.38 7.90
N LYS A 43 0.59 -11.79 9.02
CA LYS A 43 0.36 -12.35 10.36
C LYS A 43 -0.53 -11.41 11.16
N VAL A 44 -1.50 -11.99 11.85
CA VAL A 44 -2.40 -11.24 12.74
C VAL A 44 -2.09 -11.63 14.18
N ASN A 45 -1.82 -10.62 15.00
CA ASN A 45 -1.55 -10.81 16.43
C ASN A 45 -2.38 -9.80 17.22
N GLY A 46 -3.53 -10.26 17.73
CA GLY A 46 -4.49 -9.38 18.37
C GLY A 46 -5.04 -8.36 17.37
N ARG A 47 -4.81 -7.08 17.63
CA ARG A 47 -5.21 -5.98 16.73
C ARG A 47 -4.15 -5.59 15.72
N ARG A 48 -2.98 -6.24 15.78
CA ARG A 48 -1.87 -5.93 14.90
C ARG A 48 -1.88 -6.88 13.71
N VAL A 49 -1.65 -6.29 12.52
CA VAL A 49 -1.43 -7.04 11.30
C VAL A 49 -0.03 -6.69 10.81
N ILE A 50 0.81 -7.71 10.64
CA ILE A 50 2.20 -7.53 10.25
C ILE A 50 2.48 -8.38 9.02
N VAL A 51 3.20 -7.79 8.05
CA VAL A 51 3.75 -8.51 6.90
C VAL A 51 5.20 -8.84 7.22
N GLU A 52 5.50 -10.13 7.35
CA GLU A 52 6.86 -10.58 7.68
C GLU A 52 7.83 -10.25 6.55
N GLY A 53 8.99 -9.70 6.92
CA GLY A 53 10.04 -9.36 5.98
C GLY A 53 9.80 -8.09 5.17
N ALA A 54 8.70 -7.38 5.38
CA ALA A 54 8.41 -6.14 4.69
C ALA A 54 9.07 -4.96 5.37
N GLN A 55 9.30 -3.90 4.60
CA GLN A 55 9.94 -2.67 5.06
C GLN A 55 8.88 -1.67 5.54
N TYR A 56 8.84 -1.40 6.83
CA TYR A 56 7.91 -0.45 7.43
C TYR A 56 8.52 0.94 7.59
N GLY A 57 7.66 1.92 7.82
CA GLY A 57 8.07 3.29 8.01
C GLY A 57 8.46 4.00 6.71
N THR A 58 7.93 3.53 5.59
CA THR A 58 8.26 4.05 4.26
C THR A 58 7.13 4.89 3.68
N LEU A 59 7.46 5.68 2.67
CA LEU A 59 6.50 6.46 1.87
C LEU A 59 6.82 6.22 0.40
N PRO A 60 5.83 6.24 -0.49
CA PRO A 60 4.40 6.46 -0.24
C PRO A 60 3.66 5.23 0.29
N PHE A 61 4.26 4.05 0.23
CA PHE A 61 3.64 2.81 0.69
C PHE A 61 4.23 2.36 2.01
N ASN A 62 3.38 1.91 2.94
CA ASN A 62 3.81 1.41 4.24
C ASN A 62 3.01 0.15 4.59
N PRO A 63 3.59 -1.06 4.62
CA PRO A 63 4.98 -1.35 4.28
C PRO A 63 5.26 -1.13 2.79
N ASN A 64 6.55 -0.97 2.45
CA ASN A 64 6.94 -0.66 1.09
C ASN A 64 6.59 -1.80 0.13
N VAL A 65 6.17 -1.44 -1.08
CA VAL A 65 5.93 -2.43 -2.13
C VAL A 65 7.25 -3.04 -2.58
N GLU A 66 7.19 -4.31 -2.94
CA GLU A 66 8.34 -5.07 -3.40
C GLU A 66 8.24 -5.29 -4.91
N ASP A 67 9.36 -5.44 -5.56
CA ASP A 67 9.38 -5.77 -6.98
C ASP A 67 8.89 -7.20 -7.19
N PHE A 68 8.06 -7.35 -8.22
CA PHE A 68 7.54 -8.66 -8.61
C PHE A 68 7.19 -8.72 -10.09
#